data_e41e55b1a65e1ce4a20f477ebecbbcb3
#
_entry.id   e41e55b1a65e1ce4a20f477ebecbbcb3
#
_cell.length_a   1.000
_cell.length_b   1.000
_cell.length_c   1.000
_cell.angle_alpha   90.00
_cell.angle_beta   90.00
_cell.angle_gamma   90.00
#
_symmetry.space_group_name_H-M   'P 1'
#
loop_
_entity.id
_entity.type
_entity.pdbx_description
1 polymer ?
#
loop_
_entity_poly.entity_id
_entity_poly.type
_entity_poly.pdbx_seq_one_letter_code
_entity_poly.pdbx_strand_id
1 'polypeptide(L)'
;MAAFIEFLGSETKVSFDDIHILGHSLGAHVAGFVGNYVSQKLGRITGLDPARPAYETPYLKDTEERLDSTDASFVDVIHTCAGSVGFLRPIGHADFYPNGGTFRQPGCPIFSARTMISENCI
;
A
#
# COMPACT_ATOMS: atom_id res chain seq x y z
N MET A 1 -13.61 -2.61 -6.29
CA MET A 1 -12.48 -3.57 -6.53
C MET A 1 -12.79 -4.93 -5.92
N ALA A 2 -13.14 -5.05 -4.64
CA ALA A 2 -13.47 -6.35 -4.04
C ALA A 2 -14.52 -7.13 -4.85
N ALA A 3 -15.66 -6.51 -5.20
CA ALA A 3 -16.68 -7.16 -6.03
C ALA A 3 -16.17 -7.67 -7.41
N PHE A 4 -15.19 -7.00 -7.99
CA PHE A 4 -14.56 -7.46 -9.24
C PHE A 4 -13.69 -8.69 -9.01
N ILE A 5 -12.97 -8.75 -7.89
CA ILE A 5 -12.17 -9.93 -7.51
C ILE A 5 -13.07 -11.13 -7.22
N GLU A 6 -14.18 -10.93 -6.50
CA GLU A 6 -15.18 -11.97 -6.27
C GLU A 6 -15.77 -12.49 -7.58
N PHE A 7 -16.09 -11.59 -8.50
CA PHE A 7 -16.55 -11.95 -9.84
C PHE A 7 -15.52 -12.78 -10.60
N LEU A 8 -14.25 -12.38 -10.60
CA LEU A 8 -13.17 -13.16 -11.22
C LEU A 8 -13.06 -14.56 -10.62
N GLY A 9 -13.07 -14.65 -9.29
CA GLY A 9 -13.02 -15.94 -8.59
C GLY A 9 -14.20 -16.85 -8.91
N SER A 10 -15.41 -16.28 -9.10
CA SER A 10 -16.63 -17.06 -9.44
C SER A 10 -16.68 -17.50 -10.90
N GLU A 11 -16.20 -16.65 -11.83
CA GLU A 11 -16.33 -16.88 -13.28
C GLU A 11 -15.10 -17.51 -13.92
N THR A 12 -13.98 -17.58 -13.19
CA THR A 12 -12.72 -18.11 -13.71
C THR A 12 -12.13 -19.15 -12.74
N LYS A 13 -11.01 -19.76 -13.13
CA LYS A 13 -10.25 -20.68 -12.26
C LYS A 13 -9.15 -19.97 -11.48
N VAL A 14 -9.17 -18.64 -11.38
CA VAL A 14 -8.16 -17.87 -10.66
C VAL A 14 -8.33 -18.11 -9.17
N SER A 15 -7.26 -18.56 -8.52
CA SER A 15 -7.19 -18.61 -7.06
C SER A 15 -6.93 -17.22 -6.50
N PHE A 16 -7.53 -16.88 -5.37
CA PHE A 16 -7.23 -15.63 -4.66
C PHE A 16 -5.75 -15.57 -4.21
N ASP A 17 -5.13 -16.73 -3.96
CA ASP A 17 -3.70 -16.81 -3.69
C ASP A 17 -2.81 -16.38 -4.87
N ASP A 18 -3.32 -16.42 -6.10
CA ASP A 18 -2.60 -15.97 -7.29
C ASP A 18 -2.79 -14.47 -7.56
N ILE A 19 -3.63 -13.79 -6.77
CA ILE A 19 -3.91 -12.36 -6.95
C ILE A 19 -2.89 -11.53 -6.16
N HIS A 20 -2.23 -10.62 -6.87
CA HIS A 20 -1.34 -9.61 -6.30
C HIS A 20 -1.87 -8.21 -6.58
N ILE A 21 -2.13 -7.44 -5.53
CA ILE A 21 -2.57 -6.04 -5.63
C ILE A 21 -1.41 -5.13 -5.28
N LEU A 22 -1.17 -4.13 -6.13
CA LEU A 22 -0.24 -3.05 -5.85
C LEU A 22 -1.04 -1.76 -5.63
N GLY A 23 -0.78 -1.08 -4.53
CA GLY A 23 -1.42 0.18 -4.19
C GLY A 23 -0.41 1.25 -3.80
N HIS A 24 -0.51 2.45 -4.39
CA HIS A 24 0.35 3.58 -4.06
C HIS A 24 -0.40 4.60 -3.20
N SER A 25 0.29 5.16 -2.20
CA SER A 25 -0.22 6.22 -1.33
C SER A 25 -1.58 5.84 -0.71
N LEU A 26 -2.65 6.59 -0.97
CA LEU A 26 -4.01 6.25 -0.55
C LEU A 26 -4.47 4.90 -1.13
N GLY A 27 -4.02 4.55 -2.34
CA GLY A 27 -4.32 3.27 -2.99
C GLY A 27 -3.77 2.06 -2.24
N ALA A 28 -2.72 2.21 -1.42
CA ALA A 28 -2.22 1.15 -0.55
C ALA A 28 -3.26 0.77 0.52
N HIS A 29 -3.92 1.76 1.14
CA HIS A 29 -4.99 1.50 2.09
C HIS A 29 -6.25 0.95 1.41
N VAL A 30 -6.54 1.41 0.17
CA VAL A 30 -7.63 0.81 -0.63
C VAL A 30 -7.35 -0.67 -0.90
N ALA A 31 -6.09 -1.06 -1.17
CA ALA A 31 -5.72 -2.47 -1.32
C ALA A 31 -5.93 -3.27 -0.01
N GLY A 32 -5.59 -2.70 1.14
CA GLY A 32 -5.90 -3.27 2.45
C GLY A 32 -7.39 -3.49 2.65
N PHE A 33 -8.22 -2.47 2.41
CA PHE A 33 -9.67 -2.64 2.46
C PHE A 33 -10.18 -3.75 1.53
N VAL A 34 -9.61 -3.90 0.34
CA VAL A 34 -9.98 -5.01 -0.55
C VAL A 34 -9.66 -6.34 0.11
N GLY A 35 -8.46 -6.49 0.71
CA GLY A 35 -8.07 -7.70 1.43
C GLY A 35 -9.03 -8.06 2.56
N ASN A 36 -9.52 -7.06 3.30
CA ASN A 36 -10.49 -7.24 4.38
C ASN A 36 -11.89 -7.62 3.89
N TYR A 37 -12.29 -7.20 2.67
CA TYR A 37 -13.65 -7.36 2.17
C TYR A 37 -13.86 -8.57 1.25
N VAL A 38 -12.81 -9.18 0.73
CA VAL A 38 -12.94 -10.38 -0.12
C VAL A 38 -13.16 -11.63 0.72
N SER A 39 -13.90 -12.58 0.16
CA SER A 39 -14.31 -13.81 0.86
C SER A 39 -13.17 -14.79 1.13
N GLN A 40 -12.07 -14.69 0.39
CA GLN A 40 -10.89 -15.52 0.54
C GLN A 40 -9.65 -14.64 0.60
N LYS A 41 -8.63 -15.12 1.28
CA LYS A 41 -7.39 -14.36 1.48
C LYS A 41 -6.64 -14.19 0.17
N LEU A 42 -6.25 -12.96 -0.14
CA LEU A 42 -5.40 -12.64 -1.29
C LEU A 42 -3.99 -13.18 -1.09
N GLY A 43 -3.32 -13.56 -2.18
CA GLY A 43 -1.93 -14.03 -2.11
C GLY A 43 -0.97 -12.92 -1.68
N ARG A 44 -1.07 -11.73 -2.27
CA ARG A 44 -0.14 -10.64 -1.96
C ARG A 44 -0.75 -9.26 -2.12
N ILE A 45 -0.35 -8.37 -1.22
CA ILE A 45 -0.52 -6.91 -1.39
C ILE A 45 0.84 -6.25 -1.26
N THR A 46 1.18 -5.35 -2.20
CA THR A 46 2.34 -4.47 -2.10
C THR A 46 1.87 -3.03 -1.92
N GLY A 47 2.19 -2.44 -0.77
CA GLY A 47 1.98 -1.03 -0.46
C GLY A 47 3.18 -0.19 -0.89
N LEU A 48 2.99 0.71 -1.85
CA LEU A 48 4.00 1.67 -2.28
C LEU A 48 3.76 2.99 -1.59
N ASP A 49 4.62 3.33 -0.64
CA ASP A 49 4.56 4.56 0.15
C ASP A 49 3.14 4.88 0.70
N PRO A 50 2.56 4.02 1.54
CA PRO A 50 1.20 4.18 2.04
C PRO A 50 0.97 5.56 2.65
N ALA A 51 -0.19 6.17 2.42
CA ALA A 51 -0.49 7.52 2.87
C ALA A 51 -0.47 7.63 4.41
N ARG A 52 0.25 8.62 4.93
CA ARG A 52 0.31 8.92 6.36
C ARG A 52 -0.89 9.73 6.86
N PRO A 53 -1.31 10.83 6.18
CA PRO A 53 -2.41 11.66 6.63
C PRO A 53 -3.71 10.87 6.71
N ALA A 54 -4.45 11.06 7.77
CA ALA A 54 -5.70 10.40 8.11
C ALA A 54 -5.59 8.90 8.48
N TYR A 55 -4.42 8.28 8.35
CA TYR A 55 -4.20 6.87 8.70
C TYR A 55 -3.19 6.66 9.85
N GLU A 56 -2.13 7.47 9.89
CA GLU A 56 -1.16 7.46 10.98
C GLU A 56 -1.23 8.74 11.81
N THR A 57 -1.64 9.85 11.21
CA THR A 57 -1.77 11.15 11.85
C THR A 57 -3.12 11.80 11.61
N PRO A 58 -3.72 12.52 12.60
CA PRO A 58 -3.21 12.80 13.94
C PRO A 58 -3.23 11.58 14.88
N TYR A 59 -3.99 10.54 14.55
CA TYR A 59 -4.09 9.29 15.31
C TYR A 59 -3.89 8.11 14.40
N LEU A 60 -3.18 7.08 14.89
CA LEU A 60 -3.04 5.82 14.16
C LEU A 60 -4.40 5.13 14.07
N LYS A 61 -4.84 4.85 12.85
CA LYS A 61 -6.04 4.08 12.58
C LYS A 61 -5.87 2.61 12.99
N ASP A 62 -6.98 1.99 13.37
CA ASP A 62 -7.03 0.56 13.64
C ASP A 62 -6.70 -0.25 12.37
N THR A 63 -6.33 -1.50 12.52
CA THR A 63 -5.90 -2.37 11.42
C THR A 63 -6.97 -2.52 10.35
N GLU A 64 -8.24 -2.61 10.75
CA GLU A 64 -9.38 -2.72 9.84
C GLU A 64 -9.63 -1.44 9.01
N GLU A 65 -9.01 -0.33 9.39
CA GLU A 65 -9.18 0.97 8.72
C GLU A 65 -7.96 1.40 7.88
N ARG A 66 -6.98 0.53 7.70
CA ARG A 66 -5.75 0.82 6.93
C ARG A 66 -5.11 -0.48 6.43
N LEU A 67 -4.10 -0.37 5.58
CA LEU A 67 -3.26 -1.51 5.20
C LEU A 67 -2.51 -2.06 6.42
N ASP A 68 -2.52 -3.38 6.58
CA ASP A 68 -1.69 -4.10 7.53
C ASP A 68 -1.37 -5.53 7.07
N SER A 69 -0.57 -6.25 7.87
CA SER A 69 -0.11 -7.60 7.51
C SER A 69 -1.22 -8.64 7.45
N THR A 70 -2.42 -8.37 7.98
CA THR A 70 -3.52 -9.36 7.97
C THR A 70 -4.33 -9.35 6.68
N ASP A 71 -4.15 -8.34 5.80
CA ASP A 71 -4.95 -8.13 4.59
C ASP A 71 -4.66 -9.12 3.47
N ALA A 72 -3.52 -9.80 3.48
CA ALA A 72 -3.15 -10.83 2.51
C ALA A 72 -2.27 -11.91 3.14
N SER A 73 -2.02 -13.00 2.43
CA SER A 73 -1.07 -14.04 2.84
C SER A 73 0.34 -13.47 2.97
N PHE A 74 0.67 -12.50 2.12
CA PHE A 74 1.91 -11.73 2.23
C PHE A 74 1.66 -10.26 1.91
N VAL A 75 2.05 -9.37 2.82
CA VAL A 75 2.01 -7.92 2.63
C VAL A 75 3.43 -7.38 2.73
N ASP A 76 3.87 -6.71 1.68
CA ASP A 76 5.14 -5.99 1.68
C ASP A 76 4.91 -4.49 1.41
N VAL A 77 5.74 -3.68 2.01
CA VAL A 77 5.61 -2.23 1.95
C VAL A 77 6.95 -1.59 1.60
N ILE A 78 6.92 -0.65 0.67
CA ILE A 78 8.08 0.15 0.28
C ILE A 78 7.83 1.59 0.72
N HIS A 79 8.66 2.08 1.65
CA HIS A 79 8.58 3.42 2.21
C HIS A 79 9.62 4.32 1.56
N THR A 80 9.19 5.34 0.83
CA THR A 80 10.07 6.30 0.14
C THR A 80 9.91 7.73 0.65
N CYS A 81 8.84 8.01 1.39
CA CYS A 81 8.54 9.32 1.96
C CYS A 81 8.07 9.24 3.42
N ALA A 82 8.59 8.24 4.17
CA ALA A 82 8.21 7.94 5.53
C ALA A 82 8.37 9.15 6.47
N GLY A 83 7.37 9.36 7.32
CA GLY A 83 7.37 10.44 8.29
C GLY A 83 6.97 11.81 7.72
N SER A 84 6.92 11.97 6.40
CA SER A 84 6.36 13.15 5.73
C SER A 84 4.91 12.86 5.33
N VAL A 85 4.65 12.57 4.06
CA VAL A 85 3.32 12.18 3.55
C VAL A 85 3.12 10.66 3.54
N GLY A 86 4.21 9.88 3.58
CA GLY A 86 4.23 8.44 3.66
C GLY A 86 4.24 7.93 5.10
N PHE A 87 3.68 6.75 5.29
CA PHE A 87 3.59 6.03 6.57
C PHE A 87 4.99 5.80 7.15
N LEU A 88 5.17 6.05 8.44
CA LEU A 88 6.48 5.93 9.09
C LEU A 88 6.71 4.53 9.66
N ARG A 89 5.67 3.95 10.25
CA ARG A 89 5.78 2.67 10.97
C ARG A 89 5.76 1.50 10.01
N PRO A 90 6.44 0.38 10.34
CA PRO A 90 6.25 -0.86 9.62
C PRO A 90 4.80 -1.35 9.82
N ILE A 91 4.17 -1.81 8.75
CA ILE A 91 2.78 -2.27 8.72
C ILE A 91 2.58 -3.56 7.91
N GLY A 92 3.62 -4.03 7.21
CA GLY A 92 3.61 -5.27 6.43
C GLY A 92 4.19 -6.47 7.18
N HIS A 93 4.28 -7.60 6.49
CA HIS A 93 5.15 -8.71 6.87
C HIS A 93 6.63 -8.36 6.59
N ALA A 94 6.86 -7.56 5.55
CA ALA A 94 8.17 -7.02 5.21
C ALA A 94 8.02 -5.54 4.84
N ASP A 95 8.83 -4.69 5.45
CA ASP A 95 8.86 -3.25 5.21
C ASP A 95 10.25 -2.84 4.76
N PHE A 96 10.32 -2.21 3.59
CA PHE A 96 11.56 -1.77 2.97
C PHE A 96 11.67 -0.24 3.01
N TYR A 97 12.83 0.27 3.40
CA TYR A 97 13.12 1.69 3.52
C TYR A 97 14.32 2.06 2.62
N PRO A 98 14.15 2.11 1.27
CA PRO A 98 15.23 2.46 0.37
C PRO A 98 15.86 3.81 0.74
N ASN A 99 17.18 3.87 0.80
CA ASN A 99 17.92 5.08 1.19
C ASN A 99 17.44 5.71 2.51
N GLY A 100 17.03 4.87 3.48
CA GLY A 100 16.45 5.32 4.75
C GLY A 100 14.97 5.65 4.71
N GLY A 101 14.30 5.42 3.58
CA GLY A 101 12.84 5.55 3.42
C GLY A 101 12.28 6.95 3.52
N THR A 102 13.13 7.98 3.57
CA THR A 102 12.70 9.35 3.83
C THR A 102 12.53 10.15 2.53
N PHE A 103 11.76 11.23 2.63
CA PHE A 103 11.70 12.26 1.59
C PHE A 103 13.10 12.67 1.12
N ARG A 104 13.30 12.82 -0.18
CA ARG A 104 14.56 13.04 -0.92
C ARG A 104 15.28 11.75 -1.30
N GLN A 105 14.60 10.93 -2.06
CA GLN A 105 15.24 9.79 -2.69
C GLN A 105 16.32 10.26 -3.68
N PRO A 106 17.51 9.61 -3.73
CA PRO A 106 18.56 9.94 -4.68
C PRO A 106 18.07 9.96 -6.12
N GLY A 107 18.41 11.01 -6.87
CA GLY A 107 18.00 11.17 -8.27
C GLY A 107 16.61 11.78 -8.45
N CYS A 108 15.82 11.93 -7.40
CA CYS A 108 14.53 12.60 -7.47
C CYS A 108 14.66 14.11 -7.37
N PRO A 109 14.02 14.89 -8.26
CA PRO A 109 14.03 16.34 -8.17
C PRO A 109 13.30 16.79 -6.90
N ILE A 110 13.87 17.77 -6.21
CA ILE A 110 13.19 18.46 -5.11
C ILE A 110 11.96 19.15 -5.68
N PHE A 111 10.80 19.03 -5.02
CA PHE A 111 9.56 19.66 -5.40
C PHE A 111 9.72 21.00 -6.12
N SER A 112 9.38 21.04 -7.37
CA SER A 112 8.97 22.27 -8.03
C SER A 112 7.44 22.28 -7.99
N ALA A 113 6.83 23.43 -7.68
CA ALA A 113 5.38 23.60 -7.58
C ALA A 113 4.60 23.22 -8.86
N ARG A 114 5.27 22.77 -9.92
CA ARG A 114 4.73 22.30 -11.19
C ARG A 114 4.72 20.78 -11.37
N THR A 115 5.32 20.02 -10.47
CA THR A 115 5.42 18.56 -10.58
C THR A 115 5.06 17.92 -9.25
N MET A 116 3.77 17.86 -8.94
CA MET A 116 3.28 17.08 -7.79
C MET A 116 3.39 15.56 -8.02
N ILE A 117 3.77 15.13 -9.21
CA ILE A 117 4.00 13.73 -9.55
C ILE A 117 5.24 13.70 -10.46
N SER A 118 6.39 13.40 -9.88
CA SER A 118 7.52 12.94 -10.67
C SER A 118 7.35 11.42 -10.81
N GLU A 119 7.01 10.97 -12.01
CA GLU A 119 6.81 9.56 -12.35
C GLU A 119 8.06 8.68 -12.10
N ASN A 120 9.17 9.28 -11.70
CA ASN A 120 10.46 8.62 -11.52
C ASN A 120 10.87 8.42 -10.04
N CYS A 121 10.00 8.71 -9.09
CA CYS A 121 10.35 8.70 -7.65
C CYS A 121 9.52 7.71 -6.81
N ILE A 122 8.87 6.76 -7.49
CA ILE A 122 8.14 5.65 -6.85
C ILE A 122 8.85 4.34 -7.18
#